data_d5d7a52ec4fd30154580edff105c4816
#
_entry.id   d5d7a52ec4fd30154580edff105c4816
#
_cell.length_a   1.000
_cell.length_b   1.000
_cell.length_c   1.000
_cell.angle_alpha   90.00
_cell.angle_beta   90.00
_cell.angle_gamma   90.00
#
_symmetry.space_group_name_H-M   'P 1'
#
loop_
_entity.id
_entity.type
_entity.pdbx_description
1 polymer ?
#
loop_
_entity_poly.entity_id
_entity_poly.type
_entity_poly.pdbx_seq_one_letter_code
_entity_poly.pdbx_strand_id
1 'polypeptide(L)'
;MADFYVRTARTMQDVLTHRGSVKAMSAGHGDKKDAKRIMALVVNTLSYRAALQHILKQVDLVKKEPKWFGSASPLNRTQGALPQPAPSMSDCVMLVMLHDLLFTSRGIQAAKAWPPRERMEKYKSQLHAELVRLQIRQGKKSVEELRSGAAERRVAARIPRWCRINTLQVTEQDALQQLQAAGFTRTESDTLEHVNAFCPSLHVAHVWAFHPRATSKLMSLPLYKTGGLILQDLASCFPAAVLAPPDRDYAQIHALDATSAPGNKTSHLSALMQGQGTLVALELSLIHI
;
A
#
# COMPACT_ATOMS: atom_id res chain seq x y z
N MET A 1 23.75 0.54 8.68
CA MET A 1 22.44 1.17 8.99
C MET A 1 22.32 2.63 8.58
N ALA A 2 23.37 3.46 8.65
CA ALA A 2 23.37 4.79 8.01
C ALA A 2 23.05 4.72 6.50
N ASP A 3 23.61 3.73 5.82
CA ASP A 3 23.38 3.43 4.42
C ASP A 3 21.88 3.17 4.10
N PHE A 4 21.13 2.54 5.00
CA PHE A 4 19.68 2.35 4.83
C PHE A 4 18.92 3.68 4.67
N TYR A 5 19.21 4.70 5.49
CA TYR A 5 18.57 6.02 5.38
C TYR A 5 19.00 6.75 4.10
N VAL A 6 20.25 6.61 3.71
CA VAL A 6 20.75 7.20 2.45
C VAL A 6 20.08 6.56 1.24
N ARG A 7 19.97 5.22 1.21
CA ARG A 7 19.25 4.49 0.14
C ARG A 7 17.76 4.84 0.12
N THR A 8 17.12 4.93 1.29
CA THR A 8 15.71 5.33 1.40
C THR A 8 15.49 6.77 0.89
N ALA A 9 16.37 7.69 1.26
CA ALA A 9 16.32 9.08 0.80
C ALA A 9 16.53 9.19 -0.72
N ARG A 10 17.44 8.38 -1.29
CA ARG A 10 17.64 8.31 -2.75
C ARG A 10 16.41 7.78 -3.45
N THR A 11 15.81 6.69 -2.95
CA THR A 11 14.54 6.18 -3.46
C THR A 11 13.45 7.25 -3.43
N MET A 12 13.33 7.99 -2.33
CA MET A 12 12.35 9.06 -2.20
C MET A 12 12.61 10.20 -3.19
N GLN A 13 13.87 10.57 -3.40
CA GLN A 13 14.28 11.59 -4.37
C GLN A 13 13.94 11.18 -5.80
N ASP A 14 14.25 9.93 -6.19
CA ASP A 14 13.92 9.41 -7.52
C ASP A 14 12.42 9.40 -7.78
N VAL A 15 11.62 9.03 -6.78
CA VAL A 15 10.16 9.11 -6.86
C VAL A 15 9.68 10.55 -7.03
N LEU A 16 10.23 11.50 -6.28
CA LEU A 16 9.86 12.92 -6.35
C LEU A 16 10.33 13.59 -7.65
N THR A 17 11.31 13.04 -8.33
CA THR A 17 11.77 13.47 -9.66
C THR A 17 11.16 12.66 -10.80
N HIS A 18 10.09 11.90 -10.52
CA HIS A 18 9.35 11.10 -11.51
C HIS A 18 10.19 10.07 -12.28
N ARG A 19 11.25 9.53 -11.66
CA ARG A 19 12.09 8.49 -12.28
C ARG A 19 11.45 7.11 -12.27
N GLY A 20 10.37 6.92 -11.50
CA GLY A 20 9.64 5.66 -11.45
C GLY A 20 8.69 5.53 -10.26
N SER A 21 8.01 4.40 -10.17
CA SER A 21 7.13 4.10 -9.03
C SER A 21 7.93 3.81 -7.77
N VAL A 22 7.31 4.03 -6.60
CA VAL A 22 7.95 3.71 -5.29
C VAL A 22 8.39 2.26 -5.24
N LYS A 23 7.58 1.33 -5.79
CA LYS A 23 7.90 -0.11 -5.82
C LYS A 23 9.15 -0.40 -6.67
N ALA A 24 9.22 0.14 -7.88
CA ALA A 24 10.35 -0.06 -8.79
C ALA A 24 11.64 0.54 -8.21
N MET A 25 11.58 1.78 -7.71
CA MET A 25 12.75 2.46 -7.13
C MET A 25 13.24 1.78 -5.85
N SER A 26 12.34 1.27 -5.00
CA SER A 26 12.71 0.54 -3.78
C SER A 26 13.42 -0.78 -4.10
N ALA A 27 13.06 -1.45 -5.18
CA ALA A 27 13.72 -2.66 -5.63
C ALA A 27 15.13 -2.38 -6.22
N GLY A 28 15.32 -1.22 -6.87
CA GLY A 28 16.60 -0.83 -7.46
C GLY A 28 17.66 -0.37 -6.45
N HIS A 29 17.25 0.17 -5.31
CA HIS A 29 18.15 0.73 -4.29
C HIS A 29 18.35 -0.13 -3.05
N GLY A 30 17.74 -1.31 -2.97
CA GLY A 30 17.82 -2.18 -1.80
C GLY A 30 18.01 -3.65 -2.13
N ASP A 31 18.65 -4.37 -1.23
CA ASP A 31 18.58 -5.82 -1.23
C ASP A 31 17.12 -6.26 -1.09
N LYS A 32 16.77 -7.47 -1.58
CA LYS A 32 15.39 -8.01 -1.50
C LYS A 32 14.78 -7.92 -0.08
N LYS A 33 15.60 -8.02 0.96
CA LYS A 33 15.18 -7.89 2.37
C LYS A 33 14.85 -6.45 2.77
N ASP A 34 15.60 -5.47 2.28
CA ASP A 34 15.43 -4.05 2.61
C ASP A 34 14.39 -3.35 1.73
N ALA A 35 14.14 -3.84 0.51
CA ALA A 35 13.23 -3.20 -0.45
C ALA A 35 11.84 -2.92 0.14
N LYS A 36 11.25 -3.88 0.87
CA LYS A 36 9.95 -3.69 1.54
C LYS A 36 10.00 -2.63 2.63
N ARG A 37 11.09 -2.57 3.40
CA ARG A 37 11.28 -1.59 4.47
C ARG A 37 11.50 -0.20 3.90
N ILE A 38 12.33 -0.07 2.85
CA ILE A 38 12.55 1.17 2.10
C ILE A 38 11.22 1.68 1.55
N MET A 39 10.46 0.83 0.84
CA MET A 39 9.16 1.18 0.30
C MET A 39 8.19 1.69 1.38
N ALA A 40 8.09 0.97 2.49
CA ALA A 40 7.22 1.36 3.60
C ALA A 40 7.61 2.71 4.20
N LEU A 41 8.91 2.94 4.42
CA LEU A 41 9.40 4.19 4.99
C LEU A 41 9.23 5.38 4.03
N VAL A 42 9.49 5.20 2.73
CA VAL A 42 9.24 6.22 1.70
C VAL A 42 7.76 6.60 1.64
N VAL A 43 6.86 5.61 1.54
CA VAL A 43 5.40 5.86 1.47
C VAL A 43 4.91 6.59 2.71
N ASN A 44 5.37 6.17 3.90
CA ASN A 44 4.99 6.82 5.14
C ASN A 44 5.56 8.26 5.22
N THR A 45 6.82 8.47 4.90
CA THR A 45 7.44 9.81 4.88
C THR A 45 6.70 10.74 3.92
N LEU A 46 6.40 10.28 2.70
CA LEU A 46 5.64 11.06 1.72
C LEU A 46 4.23 11.38 2.19
N SER A 47 3.60 10.46 2.92
CA SER A 47 2.27 10.69 3.50
C SER A 47 2.24 11.80 4.55
N TYR A 48 3.33 12.03 5.26
CA TYR A 48 3.47 13.10 6.26
C TYR A 48 4.28 14.29 5.76
N ARG A 49 4.67 14.32 4.47
CA ARG A 49 5.61 15.29 3.91
C ARG A 49 5.29 16.74 4.27
N ALA A 50 4.03 17.15 4.13
CA ALA A 50 3.63 18.52 4.43
C ALA A 50 3.85 18.87 5.91
N ALA A 51 3.48 17.97 6.82
CA ALA A 51 3.69 18.15 8.27
C ALA A 51 5.19 18.17 8.61
N LEU A 52 5.97 17.25 8.06
CA LEU A 52 7.42 17.17 8.29
C LEU A 52 8.14 18.41 7.80
N GLN A 53 7.83 18.90 6.60
CA GLN A 53 8.40 20.14 6.04
C GLN A 53 8.04 21.36 6.89
N HIS A 54 6.79 21.43 7.38
CA HIS A 54 6.38 22.50 8.30
C HIS A 54 7.22 22.50 9.59
N ILE A 55 7.37 21.32 10.22
CA ILE A 55 8.14 21.18 11.46
C ILE A 55 9.62 21.57 11.25
N LEU A 56 10.24 21.08 10.16
CA LEU A 56 11.64 21.44 9.82
C LEU A 56 11.82 22.95 9.63
N LYS A 57 10.86 23.60 8.98
CA LYS A 57 10.87 25.04 8.76
C LYS A 57 10.73 25.82 10.08
N GLN A 58 9.86 25.38 10.99
CA GLN A 58 9.66 26.06 12.29
C GLN A 58 10.90 25.93 13.20
N VAL A 59 11.55 24.77 13.20
CA VAL A 59 12.78 24.54 13.98
C VAL A 59 13.98 25.18 13.31
N ASP A 60 13.91 25.45 11.99
CA ASP A 60 14.99 26.02 11.16
C ASP A 60 16.29 25.19 11.21
N LEU A 61 16.11 23.87 11.10
CA LEU A 61 17.20 22.91 11.28
C LEU A 61 18.32 23.11 10.25
N VAL A 62 18.00 23.54 9.06
CA VAL A 62 18.98 23.81 7.99
C VAL A 62 19.94 24.94 8.38
N LYS A 63 19.45 26.03 8.98
CA LYS A 63 20.29 27.13 9.46
C LYS A 63 21.10 26.75 10.71
N LYS A 64 20.52 25.93 11.59
CA LYS A 64 21.19 25.49 12.82
C LYS A 64 22.31 24.49 12.57
N GLU A 65 22.19 23.64 11.54
CA GLU A 65 23.15 22.58 11.21
C GLU A 65 23.48 22.58 9.70
N PRO A 66 23.99 23.72 9.16
CA PRO A 66 24.18 23.88 7.70
C PRO A 66 25.20 22.90 7.10
N LYS A 67 26.17 22.44 7.90
CA LYS A 67 27.18 21.45 7.47
C LYS A 67 26.53 20.13 7.04
N TRP A 68 25.45 19.70 7.67
CA TRP A 68 24.82 18.41 7.42
C TRP A 68 23.52 18.51 6.63
N PHE A 69 22.76 19.60 6.80
CA PHE A 69 21.43 19.77 6.23
C PHE A 69 21.32 20.95 5.26
N GLY A 70 22.39 21.73 5.09
CA GLY A 70 22.43 22.80 4.11
C GLY A 70 22.84 22.36 2.70
N SER A 71 22.87 23.29 1.77
CA SER A 71 23.23 23.04 0.36
C SER A 71 24.62 22.45 0.17
N ALA A 72 25.59 22.84 0.99
CA ALA A 72 26.96 22.33 0.98
C ALA A 72 27.17 20.99 1.72
N SER A 73 26.07 20.33 2.12
CA SER A 73 26.13 19.06 2.86
C SER A 73 26.91 17.98 2.10
N PRO A 74 27.75 17.20 2.81
CA PRO A 74 28.39 16.02 2.23
C PRO A 74 27.39 15.01 1.62
N LEU A 75 26.15 14.99 2.11
CA LEU A 75 25.09 14.14 1.59
C LEU A 75 24.69 14.50 0.13
N ASN A 76 24.95 15.73 -0.30
CA ASN A 76 24.62 16.21 -1.64
C ASN A 76 25.71 15.93 -2.69
N ARG A 77 26.90 15.51 -2.27
CA ARG A 77 28.08 15.34 -3.17
C ARG A 77 27.95 14.19 -4.17
N THR A 78 27.03 13.27 -3.95
CA THR A 78 26.84 12.08 -4.80
C THR A 78 25.76 12.29 -5.88
N GLN A 79 25.31 13.53 -6.09
CA GLN A 79 24.24 13.82 -7.03
C GLN A 79 24.78 14.23 -8.40
N GLY A 80 24.34 13.54 -9.46
CA GLY A 80 24.38 14.08 -10.81
C GLY A 80 23.37 15.22 -10.98
N ALA A 81 23.40 15.92 -12.11
CA ALA A 81 22.46 16.99 -12.44
C ALA A 81 21.01 16.46 -12.35
N LEU A 82 20.22 17.01 -11.44
CA LEU A 82 18.79 16.69 -11.29
C LEU A 82 17.94 17.75 -12.00
N PRO A 83 16.81 17.35 -12.60
CA PRO A 83 15.85 18.33 -13.10
C PRO A 83 15.34 19.20 -11.94
N GLN A 84 15.32 20.50 -12.13
CA GLN A 84 14.81 21.46 -11.15
C GLN A 84 13.28 21.67 -11.33
N PRO A 85 12.54 21.87 -10.22
CA PRO A 85 12.96 21.89 -8.81
C PRO A 85 12.96 20.47 -8.20
N ALA A 86 14.12 19.96 -7.82
CA ALA A 86 14.25 18.67 -7.14
C ALA A 86 14.69 18.87 -5.68
N PRO A 87 14.17 18.09 -4.72
CA PRO A 87 14.67 18.13 -3.35
C PRO A 87 16.10 17.64 -3.30
N SER A 88 16.93 18.28 -2.47
CA SER A 88 18.31 17.84 -2.27
C SER A 88 18.36 16.51 -1.53
N MET A 89 19.49 15.81 -1.61
CA MET A 89 19.68 14.56 -0.88
C MET A 89 19.62 14.79 0.64
N SER A 90 20.19 15.90 1.12
CA SER A 90 20.11 16.29 2.53
C SER A 90 18.66 16.53 2.98
N ASP A 91 17.80 17.14 2.14
CA ASP A 91 16.39 17.31 2.44
C ASP A 91 15.66 15.96 2.56
N CYS A 92 15.95 15.06 1.64
CA CYS A 92 15.35 13.72 1.67
C CYS A 92 15.79 12.92 2.91
N VAL A 93 17.08 12.98 3.27
CA VAL A 93 17.59 12.33 4.49
C VAL A 93 16.95 12.94 5.74
N MET A 94 16.83 14.28 5.81
CA MET A 94 16.13 14.92 6.92
C MET A 94 14.69 14.45 7.07
N LEU A 95 13.94 14.42 5.98
CA LEU A 95 12.53 14.02 6.01
C LEU A 95 12.36 12.57 6.48
N VAL A 96 13.18 11.65 5.95
CA VAL A 96 13.12 10.22 6.31
C VAL A 96 13.51 9.99 7.78
N MET A 97 14.57 10.66 8.24
CA MET A 97 14.99 10.56 9.66
C MET A 97 13.98 11.20 10.61
N LEU A 98 13.42 12.36 10.25
CA LEU A 98 12.42 13.04 11.04
C LEU A 98 11.15 12.21 11.15
N HIS A 99 10.74 11.53 10.07
CA HIS A 99 9.63 10.59 10.12
C HIS A 99 9.86 9.52 11.19
N ASP A 100 11.01 8.84 11.17
CA ASP A 100 11.30 7.80 12.15
C ASP A 100 11.42 8.36 13.58
N LEU A 101 12.02 9.53 13.74
CA LEU A 101 12.15 10.17 15.04
C LEU A 101 10.80 10.48 15.70
N LEU A 102 9.83 10.95 14.90
CA LEU A 102 8.54 11.45 15.41
C LEU A 102 7.44 10.38 15.43
N PHE A 103 7.45 9.43 14.50
CA PHE A 103 6.31 8.54 14.26
C PHE A 103 6.60 7.06 14.50
N THR A 104 7.83 6.68 14.84
CA THR A 104 8.15 5.31 15.20
C THR A 104 8.60 5.18 16.63
N SER A 105 8.19 4.11 17.32
CA SER A 105 8.56 3.84 18.70
C SER A 105 10.06 3.64 18.90
N ARG A 106 10.75 3.15 17.87
CA ARG A 106 12.20 2.89 17.90
C ARG A 106 13.05 4.10 17.53
N GLY A 107 12.43 5.17 17.04
CA GLY A 107 13.14 6.35 16.54
C GLY A 107 14.12 6.04 15.39
N ILE A 108 15.15 6.86 15.23
CA ILE A 108 16.14 6.70 14.16
C ILE A 108 17.01 5.46 14.39
N GLN A 109 16.99 4.51 13.47
CA GLN A 109 17.70 3.23 13.56
C GLN A 109 19.09 3.24 12.89
N ALA A 110 19.75 4.40 12.76
CA ALA A 110 21.14 4.50 12.31
C ALA A 110 22.13 4.32 13.47
N ALA A 111 23.43 4.23 13.19
CA ALA A 111 24.46 4.24 14.23
C ALA A 111 24.42 5.57 15.00
N LYS A 112 24.57 5.54 16.32
CA LYS A 112 24.57 6.77 17.15
C LYS A 112 25.65 7.77 16.75
N ALA A 113 26.83 7.26 16.35
CA ALA A 113 27.95 8.06 15.87
C ALA A 113 27.78 8.62 14.46
N TRP A 114 26.66 8.34 13.76
CA TRP A 114 26.42 8.94 12.46
C TRP A 114 26.01 10.40 12.60
N PRO A 115 26.81 11.34 12.08
CA PRO A 115 26.62 12.76 12.41
C PRO A 115 25.23 13.32 12.09
N PRO A 116 24.57 13.00 10.95
CA PRO A 116 23.21 13.48 10.70
C PRO A 116 22.21 13.05 11.76
N ARG A 117 22.33 11.81 12.30
CA ARG A 117 21.50 11.33 13.38
C ARG A 117 21.74 12.11 14.66
N GLU A 118 23.00 12.23 15.08
CA GLU A 118 23.37 12.96 16.28
C GLU A 118 22.82 14.39 16.26
N ARG A 119 22.98 15.09 15.14
CA ARG A 119 22.47 16.45 14.97
C ARG A 119 20.96 16.54 15.00
N MET A 120 20.25 15.60 14.39
CA MET A 120 18.77 15.56 14.45
C MET A 120 18.29 15.31 15.86
N GLU A 121 18.88 14.34 16.57
CA GLU A 121 18.48 13.96 17.94
C GLU A 121 18.72 15.10 18.96
N LYS A 122 19.71 15.97 18.75
CA LYS A 122 19.95 17.18 19.55
C LYS A 122 18.69 18.08 19.65
N TYR A 123 17.88 18.12 18.59
CA TYR A 123 16.69 18.95 18.52
C TYR A 123 15.39 18.15 18.75
N LYS A 124 15.48 16.91 19.23
CA LYS A 124 14.33 16.01 19.39
C LYS A 124 13.16 16.66 20.13
N SER A 125 13.42 17.30 21.28
CA SER A 125 12.37 17.94 22.09
C SER A 125 11.68 19.09 21.34
N GLN A 126 12.46 19.91 20.58
CA GLN A 126 11.92 21.00 19.79
C GLN A 126 11.05 20.47 18.64
N LEU A 127 11.52 19.41 17.95
CA LEU A 127 10.81 18.77 16.84
C LEU A 127 9.48 18.15 17.33
N HIS A 128 9.48 17.49 18.49
CA HIS A 128 8.25 16.97 19.09
C HIS A 128 7.30 18.10 19.53
N ALA A 129 7.82 19.18 20.10
CA ALA A 129 6.98 20.32 20.50
C ALA A 129 6.30 20.95 19.28
N GLU A 130 7.01 21.09 18.14
CA GLU A 130 6.42 21.61 16.91
C GLU A 130 5.39 20.66 16.29
N LEU A 131 5.58 19.34 16.40
CA LEU A 131 4.56 18.35 16.02
C LEU A 131 3.26 18.57 16.80
N VAL A 132 3.35 18.69 18.13
CA VAL A 132 2.17 18.93 19.00
C VAL A 132 1.51 20.27 18.68
N ARG A 133 2.30 21.33 18.50
CA ARG A 133 1.78 22.65 18.10
C ARG A 133 1.05 22.61 16.77
N LEU A 134 1.61 21.90 15.77
CA LEU A 134 0.98 21.73 14.48
C LEU A 134 -0.35 20.98 14.61
N GLN A 135 -0.38 19.91 15.40
CA GLN A 135 -1.57 19.12 15.66
C GLN A 135 -2.69 19.96 16.29
N ILE A 136 -2.38 20.74 17.35
CA ILE A 136 -3.32 21.64 18.03
C ILE A 136 -3.82 22.72 17.06
N ARG A 137 -2.90 23.37 16.30
CA ARG A 137 -3.26 24.44 15.34
C ARG A 137 -4.20 23.94 14.26
N GLN A 138 -4.07 22.70 13.82
CA GLN A 138 -4.93 22.10 12.82
C GLN A 138 -6.18 21.41 13.40
N GLY A 139 -6.40 21.46 14.70
CA GLY A 139 -7.53 20.81 15.38
C GLY A 139 -7.56 19.30 15.21
N LYS A 140 -6.39 18.66 15.04
CA LYS A 140 -6.29 17.22 14.83
C LYS A 140 -6.24 16.45 16.14
N LYS A 141 -7.08 15.42 16.28
CA LYS A 141 -7.15 14.59 17.50
C LYS A 141 -6.01 13.58 17.60
N SER A 142 -5.44 13.17 16.46
CA SER A 142 -4.33 12.22 16.43
C SER A 142 -3.29 12.60 15.37
N VAL A 143 -2.10 12.06 15.51
CA VAL A 143 -0.99 12.29 14.57
C VAL A 143 -1.30 11.72 13.19
N GLU A 144 -2.08 10.63 13.12
CA GLU A 144 -2.51 10.01 11.89
C GLU A 144 -3.35 10.95 11.01
N GLU A 145 -4.03 11.92 11.62
CA GLU A 145 -4.83 12.93 10.90
C GLU A 145 -3.97 13.97 10.17
N LEU A 146 -2.69 14.07 10.48
CA LEU A 146 -1.73 14.90 9.75
C LEU A 146 -1.27 14.27 8.43
N ARG A 147 -1.60 13.00 8.19
CA ARG A 147 -1.27 12.33 6.93
C ARG A 147 -2.06 12.93 5.77
N SER A 148 -1.39 13.12 4.64
CA SER A 148 -2.07 13.46 3.38
C SER A 148 -3.09 12.38 3.03
N GLY A 149 -4.29 12.77 2.59
CA GLY A 149 -5.35 11.81 2.25
C GLY A 149 -5.95 11.10 3.48
N ALA A 150 -5.90 11.70 4.67
CA ALA A 150 -6.47 11.08 5.88
C ALA A 150 -8.00 10.88 5.78
N ALA A 151 -8.72 11.81 5.13
CA ALA A 151 -10.16 11.71 4.90
C ALA A 151 -10.47 10.56 3.92
N GLU A 152 -9.77 10.48 2.81
CA GLU A 152 -9.89 9.44 1.79
C GLU A 152 -9.57 8.06 2.37
N ARG A 153 -8.57 7.95 3.25
CA ARG A 153 -8.26 6.70 3.95
C ARG A 153 -9.34 6.28 4.92
N ARG A 154 -10.00 7.23 5.60
CA ARG A 154 -11.15 6.91 6.45
C ARG A 154 -12.31 6.34 5.64
N VAL A 155 -12.55 6.89 4.44
CA VAL A 155 -13.52 6.34 3.50
C VAL A 155 -13.07 4.97 3.02
N ALA A 156 -11.83 4.84 2.55
CA ALA A 156 -11.27 3.58 2.07
C ALA A 156 -11.28 2.47 3.13
N ALA A 157 -11.10 2.82 4.42
CA ALA A 157 -11.16 1.87 5.52
C ALA A 157 -12.58 1.32 5.80
N ARG A 158 -13.61 1.91 5.20
CA ARG A 158 -15.00 1.43 5.28
C ARG A 158 -15.41 0.60 4.07
N ILE A 159 -14.63 0.64 2.99
CA ILE A 159 -14.92 -0.15 1.78
C ILE A 159 -14.76 -1.62 2.11
N PRO A 160 -15.77 -2.46 1.89
CA PRO A 160 -15.69 -3.90 2.13
C PRO A 160 -14.52 -4.53 1.38
N ARG A 161 -13.96 -5.58 1.95
CA ARG A 161 -13.02 -6.44 1.23
C ARG A 161 -13.83 -7.46 0.44
N TRP A 162 -13.86 -7.29 -0.85
CA TRP A 162 -14.56 -8.19 -1.74
C TRP A 162 -13.72 -9.43 -2.05
N CYS A 163 -14.36 -10.58 -2.03
CA CYS A 163 -13.77 -11.86 -2.39
C CYS A 163 -14.71 -12.61 -3.31
N ARG A 164 -14.14 -13.33 -4.23
CA ARG A 164 -14.87 -14.22 -5.14
C ARG A 164 -14.60 -15.67 -4.77
N ILE A 165 -15.64 -16.49 -4.77
CA ILE A 165 -15.50 -17.94 -4.71
C ILE A 165 -15.14 -18.45 -6.10
N ASN A 166 -14.09 -19.24 -6.19
CA ASN A 166 -13.69 -19.89 -7.43
C ASN A 166 -14.44 -21.22 -7.59
N THR A 167 -15.53 -21.19 -8.29
CA THR A 167 -16.44 -22.35 -8.46
C THR A 167 -15.83 -23.51 -9.22
N LEU A 168 -14.67 -23.31 -9.88
CA LEU A 168 -13.88 -24.39 -10.47
C LEU A 168 -13.05 -25.18 -9.45
N GLN A 169 -12.86 -24.65 -8.24
CA GLN A 169 -12.04 -25.25 -7.18
C GLN A 169 -12.84 -25.71 -5.98
N VAL A 170 -13.96 -25.05 -5.69
CA VAL A 170 -14.75 -25.29 -4.49
C VAL A 170 -16.22 -24.92 -4.74
N THR A 171 -17.14 -25.68 -4.17
CA THR A 171 -18.56 -25.30 -4.20
C THR A 171 -18.81 -24.14 -3.25
N GLU A 172 -19.84 -23.34 -3.51
CA GLU A 172 -20.22 -22.24 -2.60
C GLU A 172 -20.57 -22.75 -1.21
N GLN A 173 -21.17 -23.92 -1.12
CA GLN A 173 -21.56 -24.58 0.14
C GLN A 173 -20.32 -24.98 0.94
N ASP A 174 -19.31 -25.59 0.32
CA ASP A 174 -18.07 -25.97 0.98
C ASP A 174 -17.27 -24.74 1.42
N ALA A 175 -17.25 -23.70 0.58
CA ALA A 175 -16.63 -22.42 0.93
C ALA A 175 -17.30 -21.78 2.16
N LEU A 176 -18.63 -21.81 2.23
CA LEU A 176 -19.40 -21.33 3.37
C LEU A 176 -19.06 -22.12 4.64
N GLN A 177 -19.03 -23.44 4.58
CA GLN A 177 -18.68 -24.30 5.72
C GLN A 177 -17.26 -24.01 6.22
N GLN A 178 -16.28 -23.88 5.32
CA GLN A 178 -14.90 -23.56 5.70
C GLN A 178 -14.78 -22.17 6.34
N LEU A 179 -15.51 -21.17 5.86
CA LEU A 179 -15.54 -19.84 6.45
C LEU A 179 -16.20 -19.85 7.83
N GLN A 180 -17.29 -20.57 8.00
CA GLN A 180 -17.95 -20.72 9.30
C GLN A 180 -17.05 -21.45 10.30
N ALA A 181 -16.39 -22.53 9.90
CA ALA A 181 -15.40 -23.23 10.72
C ALA A 181 -14.23 -22.32 11.13
N ALA A 182 -13.86 -21.34 10.27
CA ALA A 182 -12.87 -20.33 10.58
C ALA A 182 -13.41 -19.17 11.44
N GLY A 183 -14.66 -19.24 11.88
CA GLY A 183 -15.31 -18.25 12.74
C GLY A 183 -15.79 -17.00 12.00
N PHE A 184 -16.09 -17.11 10.71
CA PHE A 184 -16.82 -16.07 9.97
C PHE A 184 -18.32 -16.30 10.08
N THR A 185 -19.09 -15.21 10.12
CA THR A 185 -20.55 -15.24 10.24
C THR A 185 -21.19 -14.56 9.05
N ARG A 186 -22.07 -15.28 8.36
CA ARG A 186 -22.90 -14.71 7.30
C ARG A 186 -23.92 -13.75 7.88
N THR A 187 -24.09 -12.61 7.25
CA THR A 187 -25.12 -11.61 7.56
C THR A 187 -25.85 -11.20 6.29
N GLU A 188 -27.07 -10.73 6.46
CA GLU A 188 -27.84 -10.12 5.37
C GLU A 188 -27.62 -8.60 5.29
N SER A 189 -26.97 -8.02 6.31
CA SER A 189 -26.66 -6.60 6.34
C SER A 189 -25.36 -6.30 5.60
N ASP A 190 -25.37 -5.31 4.75
CA ASP A 190 -24.21 -4.78 4.05
C ASP A 190 -23.29 -3.92 4.93
N THR A 191 -23.74 -3.54 6.13
CA THR A 191 -22.99 -2.70 7.06
C THR A 191 -21.78 -3.38 7.71
N LEU A 192 -21.70 -4.72 7.69
CA LEU A 192 -20.57 -5.52 8.18
C LEU A 192 -20.02 -5.05 9.54
N GLU A 193 -20.88 -4.94 10.55
CA GLU A 193 -20.52 -4.34 11.86
C GLU A 193 -19.40 -5.09 12.59
N HIS A 194 -19.28 -6.39 12.39
CA HIS A 194 -18.27 -7.24 13.04
C HIS A 194 -17.15 -7.63 12.08
N VAL A 195 -15.93 -7.72 12.60
CA VAL A 195 -14.73 -8.07 11.81
C VAL A 195 -14.85 -9.41 11.08
N ASN A 196 -15.59 -10.35 11.64
CA ASN A 196 -15.80 -11.66 11.05
C ASN A 196 -17.11 -11.75 10.24
N ALA A 197 -17.83 -10.64 10.06
CA ALA A 197 -19.06 -10.64 9.26
C ALA A 197 -18.73 -10.65 7.76
N PHE A 198 -19.57 -11.34 7.00
CA PHE A 198 -19.59 -11.26 5.54
C PHE A 198 -21.01 -11.38 5.00
N CYS A 199 -21.23 -10.81 3.83
CA CYS A 199 -22.50 -10.92 3.12
C CYS A 199 -22.30 -11.19 1.63
N PRO A 200 -23.18 -11.95 0.98
CA PRO A 200 -23.18 -12.12 -0.48
C PRO A 200 -23.41 -10.78 -1.19
N SER A 201 -22.82 -10.63 -2.37
CA SER A 201 -23.11 -9.51 -3.26
C SER A 201 -24.51 -9.66 -3.86
N LEU A 202 -25.25 -8.55 -3.91
CA LEU A 202 -26.54 -8.49 -4.62
C LEU A 202 -26.39 -8.39 -6.14
N HIS A 203 -25.18 -8.11 -6.64
CA HIS A 203 -24.94 -7.75 -8.03
C HIS A 203 -24.21 -8.84 -8.84
N VAL A 204 -23.34 -9.58 -8.20
CA VAL A 204 -22.51 -10.61 -8.89
C VAL A 204 -22.55 -11.88 -8.05
N ALA A 205 -22.94 -13.00 -8.69
CA ALA A 205 -22.97 -14.31 -8.05
C ALA A 205 -21.57 -14.74 -7.58
N HIS A 206 -21.52 -15.50 -6.49
CA HIS A 206 -20.30 -16.04 -5.90
C HIS A 206 -19.28 -14.96 -5.44
N VAL A 207 -19.71 -13.70 -5.29
CA VAL A 207 -18.88 -12.60 -4.76
C VAL A 207 -19.43 -12.19 -3.40
N TRP A 208 -18.55 -12.14 -2.40
CA TRP A 208 -18.92 -11.84 -1.02
C TRP A 208 -18.13 -10.66 -0.49
N ALA A 209 -18.81 -9.79 0.26
CA ALA A 209 -18.23 -8.67 0.98
C ALA A 209 -17.80 -9.09 2.38
N PHE A 210 -16.59 -8.79 2.77
CA PHE A 210 -16.06 -9.00 4.11
C PHE A 210 -15.70 -7.67 4.77
N HIS A 211 -15.71 -7.65 6.10
CA HIS A 211 -15.22 -6.49 6.82
C HIS A 211 -13.77 -6.16 6.41
N PRO A 212 -13.41 -4.87 6.18
CA PRO A 212 -12.09 -4.47 5.65
C PRO A 212 -10.90 -5.02 6.45
N ARG A 213 -11.03 -5.14 7.79
CA ARG A 213 -9.99 -5.66 8.69
C ARG A 213 -9.83 -7.18 8.63
N ALA A 214 -10.72 -7.90 7.98
CA ALA A 214 -10.65 -9.36 7.86
C ALA A 214 -9.56 -9.85 6.90
N THR A 215 -8.97 -8.96 6.08
CA THR A 215 -8.05 -9.32 4.99
C THR A 215 -6.92 -10.27 5.43
N SER A 216 -6.24 -9.98 6.53
CA SER A 216 -5.12 -10.82 7.00
C SER A 216 -5.58 -12.23 7.40
N LYS A 217 -6.76 -12.33 8.05
CA LYS A 217 -7.37 -13.61 8.42
C LYS A 217 -7.78 -14.39 7.17
N LEU A 218 -8.42 -13.75 6.20
CA LEU A 218 -8.81 -14.37 4.93
C LEU A 218 -7.61 -14.95 4.18
N MET A 219 -6.50 -14.18 4.07
CA MET A 219 -5.28 -14.62 3.40
C MET A 219 -4.56 -15.78 4.11
N SER A 220 -4.84 -16.01 5.39
CA SER A 220 -4.28 -17.14 6.14
C SER A 220 -5.04 -18.45 5.93
N LEU A 221 -6.27 -18.39 5.43
CA LEU A 221 -7.14 -19.57 5.25
C LEU A 221 -6.57 -20.53 4.19
N PRO A 222 -6.75 -21.86 4.39
CA PRO A 222 -6.51 -22.84 3.34
C PRO A 222 -7.27 -22.50 2.06
N LEU A 223 -8.53 -22.14 2.16
CA LEU A 223 -9.41 -21.76 1.05
C LEU A 223 -8.81 -20.67 0.15
N TYR A 224 -8.12 -19.66 0.74
CA TYR A 224 -7.41 -18.64 -0.03
C TYR A 224 -6.14 -19.21 -0.66
N LYS A 225 -5.37 -19.98 0.09
CA LYS A 225 -4.08 -20.54 -0.37
C LYS A 225 -4.23 -21.53 -1.52
N THR A 226 -5.34 -22.25 -1.57
CA THR A 226 -5.67 -23.20 -2.64
C THR A 226 -6.35 -22.53 -3.85
N GLY A 227 -6.63 -21.23 -3.78
CA GLY A 227 -7.31 -20.51 -4.86
C GLY A 227 -8.84 -20.72 -4.92
N GLY A 228 -9.44 -21.31 -3.90
CA GLY A 228 -10.91 -21.42 -3.76
C GLY A 228 -11.55 -20.08 -3.40
N LEU A 229 -10.83 -19.20 -2.68
CA LEU A 229 -11.23 -17.82 -2.39
C LEU A 229 -10.22 -16.85 -3.01
N ILE A 230 -10.69 -15.91 -3.80
CA ILE A 230 -9.85 -14.94 -4.50
C ILE A 230 -10.24 -13.53 -4.08
N LEU A 231 -9.25 -12.74 -3.63
CA LEU A 231 -9.45 -11.31 -3.35
C LEU A 231 -9.61 -10.56 -4.67
N GLN A 232 -10.80 -10.01 -4.91
CA GLN A 232 -11.11 -9.28 -6.12
C GLN A 232 -12.17 -8.22 -5.83
N ASP A 233 -11.92 -6.97 -6.20
CA ASP A 233 -12.88 -5.89 -6.00
C ASP A 233 -14.15 -6.12 -6.84
N LEU A 234 -15.31 -5.74 -6.28
CA LEU A 234 -16.59 -5.92 -6.94
C LEU A 234 -16.62 -5.29 -8.34
N ALA A 235 -16.07 -4.08 -8.49
CA ALA A 235 -15.97 -3.41 -9.79
C ALA A 235 -15.17 -4.24 -10.82
N SER A 236 -14.19 -5.01 -10.37
CA SER A 236 -13.41 -5.91 -11.23
C SER A 236 -14.13 -7.23 -11.55
N CYS A 237 -15.24 -7.53 -10.87
CA CYS A 237 -16.06 -8.70 -11.16
C CYS A 237 -17.08 -8.45 -12.26
N PHE A 238 -17.54 -7.21 -12.43
CA PHE A 238 -18.57 -6.88 -13.44
C PHE A 238 -18.20 -7.24 -14.88
N PRO A 239 -16.97 -6.99 -15.38
CA PRO A 239 -16.64 -7.35 -16.76
C PRO A 239 -16.88 -8.82 -17.07
N ALA A 240 -16.46 -9.74 -16.18
CA ALA A 240 -16.68 -11.15 -16.36
C ALA A 240 -18.19 -11.52 -16.27
N ALA A 241 -18.92 -10.94 -15.31
CA ALA A 241 -20.34 -11.18 -15.13
C ALA A 241 -21.19 -10.69 -16.35
N VAL A 242 -20.79 -9.60 -16.99
CA VAL A 242 -21.46 -9.09 -18.19
C VAL A 242 -21.18 -9.98 -19.39
N LEU A 243 -19.94 -10.45 -19.54
CA LEU A 243 -19.53 -11.31 -20.67
C LEU A 243 -20.09 -12.73 -20.55
N ALA A 244 -20.23 -13.25 -19.35
CA ALA A 244 -20.72 -14.59 -19.06
C ALA A 244 -22.00 -14.54 -18.20
N PRO A 245 -23.16 -14.14 -18.77
CA PRO A 245 -24.42 -14.20 -18.08
C PRO A 245 -24.78 -15.66 -17.74
N PRO A 246 -25.55 -15.90 -16.65
CA PRO A 246 -26.00 -17.24 -16.30
C PRO A 246 -26.89 -17.83 -17.42
N ASP A 247 -27.05 -19.15 -17.37
CA ASP A 247 -27.95 -19.90 -18.26
C ASP A 247 -27.57 -19.87 -19.75
N ARG A 248 -26.31 -19.61 -20.06
CA ARG A 248 -25.78 -19.69 -21.43
C ARG A 248 -24.90 -20.93 -21.58
N ASP A 249 -25.05 -21.62 -22.72
CA ASP A 249 -24.09 -22.64 -23.16
C ASP A 249 -22.81 -21.99 -23.68
N TYR A 250 -21.68 -22.32 -23.06
CA TYR A 250 -20.37 -21.78 -23.38
C TYR A 250 -19.50 -22.73 -24.22
N ALA A 251 -19.96 -23.94 -24.55
CA ALA A 251 -19.15 -24.96 -25.20
C ALA A 251 -18.50 -24.49 -26.52
N GLN A 252 -19.18 -23.62 -27.26
CA GLN A 252 -18.71 -23.09 -28.56
C GLN A 252 -18.28 -21.60 -28.46
N ILE A 253 -18.16 -21.06 -27.25
CA ILE A 253 -17.79 -19.65 -27.07
C ILE A 253 -16.27 -19.50 -27.06
N HIS A 254 -15.78 -18.52 -27.82
CA HIS A 254 -14.40 -18.06 -27.80
C HIS A 254 -14.35 -16.68 -27.16
N ALA A 255 -13.59 -16.54 -26.08
CA ALA A 255 -13.40 -15.29 -25.36
C ALA A 255 -11.90 -14.91 -25.36
N LEU A 256 -11.63 -13.61 -25.36
CA LEU A 256 -10.28 -13.04 -25.31
C LEU A 256 -10.15 -12.07 -24.14
N ASP A 257 -9.17 -12.30 -23.27
CA ASP A 257 -8.68 -11.32 -22.32
C ASP A 257 -7.36 -10.74 -22.82
N ALA A 258 -7.41 -9.53 -23.38
CA ALA A 258 -6.26 -8.89 -24.05
C ALA A 258 -5.26 -8.26 -23.04
N THR A 259 -5.59 -8.22 -21.73
CA THR A 259 -4.76 -7.61 -20.66
C THR A 259 -4.91 -8.40 -19.39
N SER A 260 -4.51 -9.65 -19.42
CA SER A 260 -4.95 -10.66 -18.44
C SER A 260 -4.31 -10.54 -17.05
N ALA A 261 -3.10 -10.02 -16.92
CA ALA A 261 -2.40 -10.02 -15.64
C ALA A 261 -3.12 -9.19 -14.55
N PRO A 262 -3.12 -9.66 -13.32
CA PRO A 262 -2.59 -10.92 -12.78
C PRO A 262 -3.54 -12.12 -12.91
N GLY A 263 -4.50 -12.12 -13.83
CA GLY A 263 -5.39 -13.23 -14.10
C GLY A 263 -6.72 -13.24 -13.32
N ASN A 264 -7.01 -12.24 -12.50
CA ASN A 264 -8.22 -12.21 -11.69
C ASN A 264 -9.51 -12.15 -12.52
N LYS A 265 -9.54 -11.36 -13.61
CA LYS A 265 -10.70 -11.27 -14.51
C LYS A 265 -10.80 -12.49 -15.39
N THR A 266 -9.66 -12.96 -15.92
CA THR A 266 -9.55 -14.17 -16.73
C THR A 266 -10.10 -15.39 -15.98
N SER A 267 -9.60 -15.63 -14.75
CA SER A 267 -10.06 -16.77 -13.94
C SER A 267 -11.51 -16.63 -13.47
N HIS A 268 -12.03 -15.40 -13.32
CA HIS A 268 -13.42 -15.17 -13.03
C HIS A 268 -14.30 -15.53 -14.23
N LEU A 269 -13.91 -15.08 -15.42
CA LEU A 269 -14.63 -15.42 -16.64
C LEU A 269 -14.64 -16.94 -16.88
N SER A 270 -13.50 -17.61 -16.71
CA SER A 270 -13.41 -19.08 -16.79
C SER A 270 -14.33 -19.78 -15.80
N ALA A 271 -14.43 -19.28 -14.57
CA ALA A 271 -15.33 -19.86 -13.56
C ALA A 271 -16.81 -19.68 -13.93
N LEU A 272 -17.20 -18.50 -14.45
CA LEU A 272 -18.57 -18.25 -14.90
C LEU A 272 -18.93 -19.07 -16.15
N MET A 273 -17.97 -19.30 -17.04
CA MET A 273 -18.10 -20.21 -18.18
C MET A 273 -18.06 -21.70 -17.78
N GLN A 274 -17.92 -22.01 -16.48
CA GLN A 274 -17.84 -23.38 -15.96
C GLN A 274 -16.70 -24.21 -16.59
N GLY A 275 -15.62 -23.57 -17.01
CA GLY A 275 -14.51 -24.21 -17.71
C GLY A 275 -14.84 -24.67 -19.13
N GLN A 276 -15.98 -24.26 -19.69
CA GLN A 276 -16.39 -24.58 -21.06
C GLN A 276 -15.85 -23.56 -22.07
N GLY A 277 -15.84 -23.94 -23.35
CA GLY A 277 -15.39 -23.07 -24.44
C GLY A 277 -13.88 -22.83 -24.46
N THR A 278 -13.47 -21.74 -25.12
CA THR A 278 -12.07 -21.36 -25.24
C THR A 278 -11.86 -19.96 -24.71
N LEU A 279 -10.94 -19.81 -23.76
CA LEU A 279 -10.53 -18.50 -23.24
C LEU A 279 -9.05 -18.27 -23.52
N VAL A 280 -8.75 -17.30 -24.36
CA VAL A 280 -7.37 -16.87 -24.69
C VAL A 280 -7.01 -15.68 -23.80
N ALA A 281 -5.88 -15.76 -23.13
CA ALA A 281 -5.39 -14.69 -22.26
C ALA A 281 -4.05 -14.16 -22.80
N LEU A 282 -3.98 -12.85 -23.06
CA LEU A 282 -2.78 -12.18 -23.52
C LEU A 282 -2.28 -11.21 -22.46
N GLU A 283 -0.96 -11.17 -22.28
CA GLU A 283 -0.32 -10.21 -21.39
C GLU A 283 0.96 -9.68 -22.03
N LEU A 284 1.10 -8.35 -22.05
CA LEU A 284 2.26 -7.68 -22.64
C LEU A 284 3.47 -7.68 -21.70
N SER A 285 3.23 -7.68 -20.40
CA SER A 285 4.27 -7.52 -19.38
C SER A 285 4.63 -8.85 -18.72
N LEU A 286 5.80 -9.40 -19.06
CA LEU A 286 6.36 -10.60 -18.43
C LEU A 286 6.61 -10.48 -16.93
N ILE A 287 6.59 -9.27 -16.37
CA ILE A 287 6.77 -9.03 -14.92
C ILE A 287 5.48 -9.32 -14.14
N HIS A 288 4.35 -9.37 -14.78
CA HIS A 288 3.03 -9.52 -14.18
C HIS A 288 2.41 -10.92 -14.37
N ILE A 289 3.11 -11.80 -15.05
CA ILE A 289 2.72 -13.21 -15.23
C ILE A 289 3.26 -14.07 -14.09
#